data_bf8575f728b311f16809bad56f5cdb34
#
_entry.id   bf8575f728b311f16809bad56f5cdb34
#
_cell.length_a   1.000
_cell.length_b   1.000
_cell.length_c   1.000
_cell.angle_alpha   90.00
_cell.angle_beta   90.00
_cell.angle_gamma   90.00
#
_symmetry.space_group_name_H-M   'P 1'
#
loop_
_entity.id
_entity.type
_entity.pdbx_description
1 polymer ?
#
loop_
_entity_poly.entity_id
_entity_poly.type
_entity_poly.pdbx_seq_one_letter_code
_entity_poly.pdbx_strand_id
1 'polypeptide(L)'
;MNPFTLEGKTLLVTGASSGIGKATAILCAEMGAKVIALGRDCQRLAETMDSLTGEGHAKMVLDLTDEKAVEAALSEMPSLDGIANCAGIVCMNPFQFVSQKEMETLLATNFMAPVMLVNRLLNAKKLQKGSSVVFVSSIDGPRVVHAGNSTYSASKSALVGMARNMAIDLASKRIRVNCVLPGTTDTAMIRTLNVTEEMLQQTAKTLPLKRFARPDEIANAIVFLLSEASSYVTGTELVVDGGISIV
;
A
#
# COMPACT_ATOMS: atom_id res chain seq x y z
N MET A 1 18.61 -10.87 18.39
CA MET A 1 17.69 -11.15 17.26
C MET A 1 17.44 -9.84 16.54
N ASN A 2 17.51 -9.79 15.20
CA ASN A 2 17.23 -8.57 14.45
C ASN A 2 15.70 -8.28 14.45
N PRO A 3 15.22 -7.20 15.06
CA PRO A 3 13.77 -6.94 15.15
C PRO A 3 13.13 -6.56 13.80
N PHE A 4 13.93 -6.27 12.79
CA PHE A 4 13.45 -5.95 11.43
C PHE A 4 13.27 -7.18 10.55
N THR A 5 13.75 -8.36 10.97
CA THR A 5 13.57 -9.59 10.17
C THR A 5 12.09 -9.94 10.01
N LEU A 6 11.76 -10.49 8.85
CA LEU A 6 10.44 -11.05 8.55
C LEU A 6 10.52 -12.58 8.38
N GLU A 7 11.61 -13.18 8.85
CA GLU A 7 11.84 -14.63 8.77
C GLU A 7 10.67 -15.41 9.41
N GLY A 8 10.19 -16.40 8.69
CA GLY A 8 9.05 -17.23 9.10
C GLY A 8 7.67 -16.59 8.94
N LYS A 9 7.58 -15.31 8.53
CA LYS A 9 6.30 -14.63 8.30
C LYS A 9 5.77 -14.91 6.88
N THR A 10 4.46 -15.03 6.76
CA THR A 10 3.75 -15.06 5.47
C THR A 10 2.99 -13.76 5.29
N LEU A 11 3.31 -13.01 4.24
CA LEU A 11 2.81 -11.66 4.02
C LEU A 11 2.08 -11.56 2.67
N LEU A 12 0.93 -10.91 2.67
CA LEU A 12 0.22 -10.53 1.45
C LEU A 12 0.61 -9.10 1.05
N VAL A 13 1.04 -8.93 -0.21
CA VAL A 13 1.36 -7.60 -0.77
C VAL A 13 0.46 -7.36 -1.97
N THR A 14 -0.45 -6.38 -1.87
CA THR A 14 -1.32 -5.99 -2.97
C THR A 14 -0.65 -4.93 -3.85
N GLY A 15 -1.02 -4.86 -5.13
CA GLY A 15 -0.36 -3.95 -6.06
C GLY A 15 1.09 -4.33 -6.35
N ALA A 16 1.46 -5.60 -6.13
CA ALA A 16 2.83 -6.09 -6.22
C ALA A 16 3.40 -6.12 -7.64
N SER A 17 2.62 -5.79 -8.67
CA SER A 17 3.07 -5.78 -10.07
C SER A 17 3.91 -4.55 -10.45
N SER A 18 3.99 -3.52 -9.60
CA SER A 18 4.78 -2.30 -9.92
C SER A 18 5.02 -1.42 -8.69
N GLY A 19 5.89 -0.41 -8.86
CA GLY A 19 6.08 0.69 -7.92
C GLY A 19 6.35 0.26 -6.49
N ILE A 20 5.66 0.88 -5.55
CA ILE A 20 5.82 0.63 -4.10
C ILE A 20 5.49 -0.82 -3.75
N GLY A 21 4.42 -1.39 -4.34
CA GLY A 21 4.03 -2.77 -4.06
C GLY A 21 5.08 -3.79 -4.52
N LYS A 22 5.66 -3.61 -5.73
CA LYS A 22 6.77 -4.46 -6.21
C LYS A 22 7.99 -4.35 -5.30
N ALA A 23 8.40 -3.12 -4.96
CA ALA A 23 9.54 -2.90 -4.07
C ALA A 23 9.29 -3.51 -2.67
N THR A 24 8.07 -3.39 -2.15
CA THR A 24 7.68 -4.00 -0.87
C THR A 24 7.75 -5.53 -0.92
N ALA A 25 7.25 -6.15 -2.00
CA ALA A 25 7.31 -7.60 -2.15
C ALA A 25 8.75 -8.12 -2.17
N ILE A 26 9.62 -7.45 -2.95
CA ILE A 26 11.05 -7.79 -3.04
C ILE A 26 11.72 -7.64 -1.66
N LEU A 27 11.55 -6.51 -1.01
CA LEU A 27 12.19 -6.25 0.28
C LEU A 27 11.67 -7.20 1.38
N CYS A 28 10.37 -7.54 1.38
CA CYS A 28 9.83 -8.53 2.31
C CYS A 28 10.48 -9.91 2.11
N ALA A 29 10.71 -10.32 0.86
CA ALA A 29 11.40 -11.58 0.55
C ALA A 29 12.87 -11.54 1.00
N GLU A 30 13.59 -10.45 0.74
CA GLU A 30 14.97 -10.24 1.21
C GLU A 30 15.10 -10.28 2.74
N MET A 31 14.04 -9.84 3.44
CA MET A 31 13.97 -9.91 4.91
C MET A 31 13.50 -11.27 5.44
N GLY A 32 13.35 -12.28 4.58
CA GLY A 32 13.04 -13.68 4.92
C GLY A 32 11.57 -14.04 4.95
N ALA A 33 10.66 -13.18 4.50
CA ALA A 33 9.23 -13.51 4.46
C ALA A 33 8.86 -14.39 3.26
N LYS A 34 7.86 -15.24 3.44
CA LYS A 34 7.09 -15.80 2.33
C LYS A 34 6.09 -14.74 1.84
N VAL A 35 6.17 -14.39 0.57
CA VAL A 35 5.36 -13.33 -0.03
C VAL A 35 4.26 -13.92 -0.92
N ILE A 36 3.03 -13.50 -0.70
CA ILE A 36 1.92 -13.67 -1.63
C ILE A 36 1.79 -12.35 -2.38
N ALA A 37 2.27 -12.31 -3.62
CA ALA A 37 2.23 -11.15 -4.47
C ALA A 37 0.88 -11.09 -5.22
N LEU A 38 0.09 -10.04 -4.98
CA LEU A 38 -1.23 -9.88 -5.59
C LEU A 38 -1.26 -8.66 -6.51
N GLY A 39 -1.81 -8.83 -7.71
CA GLY A 39 -1.96 -7.77 -8.70
C GLY A 39 -2.84 -8.21 -9.88
N ARG A 40 -3.17 -7.26 -10.76
CA ARG A 40 -4.02 -7.52 -11.93
C ARG A 40 -3.24 -7.95 -13.18
N ASP A 41 -2.01 -7.47 -13.29
CA ASP A 41 -1.16 -7.71 -14.46
C ASP A 41 -0.33 -8.98 -14.24
N CYS A 42 -0.69 -10.04 -14.94
CA CYS A 42 -0.07 -11.35 -14.80
C CYS A 42 1.41 -11.34 -15.20
N GLN A 43 1.78 -10.60 -16.26
CA GLN A 43 3.15 -10.55 -16.75
C GLN A 43 4.06 -9.80 -15.78
N ARG A 44 3.68 -8.57 -15.40
CA ARG A 44 4.46 -7.80 -14.42
C ARG A 44 4.53 -8.47 -13.05
N LEU A 45 3.49 -9.22 -12.69
CA LEU A 45 3.50 -9.97 -11.45
C LEU A 45 4.48 -11.15 -11.52
N ALA A 46 4.60 -11.80 -12.69
CA ALA A 46 5.62 -12.82 -12.92
C ALA A 46 7.04 -12.23 -12.83
N GLU A 47 7.30 -11.07 -13.44
CA GLU A 47 8.57 -10.35 -13.31
C GLU A 47 8.91 -9.99 -11.85
N THR A 48 7.89 -9.70 -11.05
CA THR A 48 8.08 -9.49 -9.61
C THR A 48 8.47 -10.79 -8.92
N MET A 49 7.78 -11.89 -9.22
CA MET A 49 8.10 -13.21 -8.65
C MET A 49 9.53 -13.64 -8.95
N ASP A 50 10.00 -13.41 -10.17
CA ASP A 50 11.37 -13.72 -10.59
C ASP A 50 12.43 -12.90 -9.83
N SER A 51 12.03 -11.79 -9.22
CA SER A 51 12.88 -10.91 -8.41
C SER A 51 12.89 -11.25 -6.92
N LEU A 52 12.01 -12.16 -6.46
CA LEU A 52 11.94 -12.52 -5.05
C LEU A 52 13.06 -13.50 -4.67
N THR A 53 13.72 -13.25 -3.55
CA THR A 53 14.73 -14.14 -2.97
C THR A 53 14.09 -15.12 -2.00
N GLY A 54 14.59 -16.36 -1.95
CA GLY A 54 14.04 -17.40 -1.08
C GLY A 54 13.00 -18.27 -1.79
N GLU A 55 12.23 -19.02 -1.02
CA GLU A 55 11.28 -20.00 -1.53
C GLU A 55 9.89 -19.87 -0.89
N GLY A 56 8.90 -20.50 -1.51
CA GLY A 56 7.54 -20.58 -0.96
C GLY A 56 6.69 -19.33 -1.22
N HIS A 57 7.12 -18.47 -2.14
CA HIS A 57 6.31 -17.34 -2.60
C HIS A 57 5.19 -17.81 -3.53
N ALA A 58 4.11 -17.04 -3.58
CA ALA A 58 2.98 -17.29 -4.47
C ALA A 58 2.54 -16.00 -5.17
N LYS A 59 1.94 -16.14 -6.35
CA LYS A 59 1.28 -15.01 -7.04
C LYS A 59 -0.22 -15.24 -7.12
N MET A 60 -0.99 -14.16 -6.98
CA MET A 60 -2.44 -14.15 -7.15
C MET A 60 -2.83 -13.06 -8.15
N VAL A 61 -3.38 -13.47 -9.29
CA VAL A 61 -3.81 -12.54 -10.34
C VAL A 61 -5.31 -12.31 -10.19
N LEU A 62 -5.68 -11.16 -9.62
CA LEU A 62 -7.09 -10.78 -9.48
C LEU A 62 -7.27 -9.26 -9.35
N ASP A 63 -8.47 -8.78 -9.66
CA ASP A 63 -8.89 -7.42 -9.34
C ASP A 63 -9.53 -7.40 -7.95
N LEU A 64 -9.01 -6.54 -7.07
CA LEU A 64 -9.53 -6.41 -5.70
C LEU A 64 -10.95 -5.83 -5.62
N THR A 65 -11.43 -5.23 -6.71
CA THR A 65 -12.83 -4.74 -6.82
C THR A 65 -13.82 -5.83 -7.25
N ASP A 66 -13.32 -6.99 -7.70
CA ASP A 66 -14.14 -8.17 -7.96
C ASP A 66 -14.31 -9.00 -6.68
N GLU A 67 -15.43 -8.78 -6.01
CA GLU A 67 -15.73 -9.45 -4.73
C GLU A 67 -15.75 -10.97 -4.84
N LYS A 68 -16.27 -11.52 -5.94
CA LYS A 68 -16.35 -12.98 -6.14
C LYS A 68 -14.95 -13.58 -6.33
N ALA A 69 -14.10 -12.91 -7.11
CA ALA A 69 -12.72 -13.33 -7.30
C ALA A 69 -11.93 -13.27 -5.98
N VAL A 70 -12.14 -12.22 -5.17
CA VAL A 70 -11.53 -12.11 -3.84
C VAL A 70 -12.00 -13.24 -2.93
N GLU A 71 -13.29 -13.55 -2.87
CA GLU A 71 -13.81 -14.63 -2.02
C GLU A 71 -13.28 -16.00 -2.43
N ALA A 72 -13.22 -16.28 -3.72
CA ALA A 72 -12.62 -17.52 -4.22
C ALA A 72 -11.15 -17.65 -3.81
N ALA A 73 -10.37 -16.56 -3.97
CA ALA A 73 -8.97 -16.51 -3.61
C ALA A 73 -8.72 -16.72 -2.10
N LEU A 74 -9.62 -16.25 -1.23
CA LEU A 74 -9.51 -16.44 0.21
C LEU A 74 -9.53 -17.90 0.64
N SER A 75 -10.24 -18.79 -0.07
CA SER A 75 -10.30 -20.21 0.27
C SER A 75 -8.93 -20.90 0.16
N GLU A 76 -8.12 -20.48 -0.81
CA GLU A 76 -6.79 -21.03 -1.11
C GLU A 76 -5.67 -20.31 -0.32
N MET A 77 -5.98 -19.18 0.29
CA MET A 77 -4.99 -18.35 0.97
C MET A 77 -4.55 -18.99 2.29
N PRO A 78 -3.24 -19.09 2.59
CA PRO A 78 -2.78 -19.53 3.89
C PRO A 78 -3.09 -18.49 4.97
N SER A 79 -2.80 -18.81 6.23
CA SER A 79 -2.80 -17.82 7.31
C SER A 79 -1.68 -16.81 7.11
N LEU A 80 -1.98 -15.53 7.39
CA LEU A 80 -1.10 -14.40 7.15
C LEU A 80 -0.63 -13.78 8.48
N ASP A 81 0.64 -13.42 8.53
CA ASP A 81 1.24 -12.63 9.61
C ASP A 81 1.14 -11.13 9.34
N GLY A 82 0.78 -10.75 8.13
CA GLY A 82 0.55 -9.34 7.79
C GLY A 82 0.13 -9.12 6.35
N ILE A 83 -0.28 -7.86 6.10
CA ILE A 83 -0.68 -7.40 4.77
C ILE A 83 -0.17 -5.99 4.51
N ALA A 84 0.44 -5.77 3.35
CA ALA A 84 0.74 -4.46 2.79
C ALA A 84 -0.26 -4.13 1.67
N ASN A 85 -1.17 -3.19 1.94
CA ASN A 85 -2.16 -2.72 0.98
C ASN A 85 -1.56 -1.59 0.14
N CYS A 86 -0.84 -1.95 -0.95
CA CYS A 86 -0.17 -1.01 -1.85
C CYS A 86 -0.96 -0.73 -3.13
N ALA A 87 -2.02 -1.50 -3.41
CA ALA A 87 -2.84 -1.29 -4.60
C ALA A 87 -3.53 0.07 -4.56
N GLY A 88 -3.52 0.77 -5.68
CA GLY A 88 -4.20 2.05 -5.83
C GLY A 88 -4.07 2.61 -7.23
N ILE A 89 -4.91 3.60 -7.51
CA ILE A 89 -4.91 4.37 -8.77
C ILE A 89 -4.96 5.86 -8.45
N VAL A 90 -4.57 6.67 -9.41
CA VAL A 90 -4.69 8.13 -9.34
C VAL A 90 -5.44 8.64 -10.56
N CYS A 91 -6.21 9.69 -10.38
CA CYS A 91 -6.77 10.51 -11.45
C CYS A 91 -6.66 11.96 -11.01
N MET A 92 -6.20 12.83 -11.90
CA MET A 92 -6.17 14.28 -11.67
C MET A 92 -7.17 14.94 -12.60
N ASN A 93 -8.18 15.58 -12.00
CA ASN A 93 -9.22 16.28 -12.74
C ASN A 93 -9.69 17.50 -11.93
N PRO A 94 -9.71 18.72 -12.50
CA PRO A 94 -10.29 19.87 -11.80
C PRO A 94 -11.70 19.56 -11.31
N PHE A 95 -12.04 19.99 -10.07
CA PHE A 95 -13.26 19.54 -9.37
C PHE A 95 -14.55 19.69 -10.21
N GLN A 96 -14.65 20.74 -11.00
CA GLN A 96 -15.82 20.98 -11.85
C GLN A 96 -16.04 19.93 -12.94
N PHE A 97 -15.01 19.12 -13.26
CA PHE A 97 -15.06 18.05 -14.27
C PHE A 97 -15.06 16.65 -13.64
N VAL A 98 -15.02 16.56 -12.32
CA VAL A 98 -15.08 15.27 -11.62
C VAL A 98 -16.46 14.64 -11.86
N SER A 99 -16.48 13.44 -12.41
CA SER A 99 -17.71 12.67 -12.60
C SER A 99 -17.97 11.75 -11.39
N GLN A 100 -19.24 11.41 -11.19
CA GLN A 100 -19.65 10.41 -10.19
C GLN A 100 -18.90 9.07 -10.42
N LYS A 101 -18.79 8.64 -11.68
CA LYS A 101 -18.08 7.39 -12.05
C LYS A 101 -16.60 7.42 -11.65
N GLU A 102 -15.92 8.55 -11.84
CA GLU A 102 -14.54 8.73 -11.39
C GLU A 102 -14.43 8.59 -9.88
N MET A 103 -15.29 9.26 -9.14
CA MET A 103 -15.33 9.20 -7.68
C MET A 103 -15.59 7.76 -7.19
N GLU A 104 -16.59 7.09 -7.75
CA GLU A 104 -16.89 5.69 -7.43
C GLU A 104 -15.70 4.77 -7.70
N THR A 105 -15.03 4.92 -8.85
CA THR A 105 -13.87 4.10 -9.23
C THR A 105 -12.69 4.30 -8.27
N LEU A 106 -12.38 5.55 -7.93
CA LEU A 106 -11.28 5.85 -7.00
C LEU A 106 -11.59 5.37 -5.59
N LEU A 107 -12.80 5.60 -5.09
CA LEU A 107 -13.21 5.10 -3.78
C LEU A 107 -13.27 3.57 -3.73
N ALA A 108 -13.80 2.94 -4.76
CA ALA A 108 -13.83 1.48 -4.84
C ALA A 108 -12.43 0.88 -4.78
N THR A 109 -11.50 1.41 -5.58
CA THR A 109 -10.14 0.84 -5.70
C THR A 109 -9.25 1.22 -4.52
N ASN A 110 -9.23 2.51 -4.12
CA ASN A 110 -8.25 3.01 -3.15
C ASN A 110 -8.70 2.83 -1.69
N PHE A 111 -10.00 2.73 -1.44
CA PHE A 111 -10.56 2.67 -0.10
C PHE A 111 -11.34 1.39 0.16
N MET A 112 -12.43 1.15 -0.58
CA MET A 112 -13.32 0.01 -0.31
C MET A 112 -12.60 -1.33 -0.47
N ALA A 113 -11.90 -1.54 -1.57
CA ALA A 113 -11.24 -2.81 -1.87
C ALA A 113 -10.20 -3.21 -0.80
N PRO A 114 -9.21 -2.39 -0.40
CA PRO A 114 -8.26 -2.76 0.63
C PRO A 114 -8.90 -2.93 2.01
N VAL A 115 -9.88 -2.11 2.38
CA VAL A 115 -10.59 -2.23 3.67
C VAL A 115 -11.39 -3.53 3.72
N MET A 116 -12.16 -3.82 2.68
CA MET A 116 -12.97 -5.04 2.61
C MET A 116 -12.12 -6.30 2.48
N LEU A 117 -10.95 -6.23 1.84
CA LEU A 117 -9.99 -7.34 1.85
C LEU A 117 -9.57 -7.70 3.28
N VAL A 118 -9.19 -6.71 4.09
CA VAL A 118 -8.82 -6.95 5.50
C VAL A 118 -10.03 -7.50 6.30
N ASN A 119 -11.23 -6.96 6.09
CA ASN A 119 -12.45 -7.45 6.74
C ASN A 119 -12.71 -8.93 6.41
N ARG A 120 -12.64 -9.31 5.13
CA ARG A 120 -12.83 -10.68 4.68
C ARG A 120 -11.75 -11.64 5.22
N LEU A 121 -10.49 -11.20 5.23
CA LEU A 121 -9.37 -11.97 5.81
C LEU A 121 -9.58 -12.23 7.30
N LEU A 122 -10.08 -11.26 8.05
CA LEU A 122 -10.43 -11.41 9.47
C LEU A 122 -11.57 -12.40 9.68
N ASN A 123 -12.65 -12.28 8.90
CA ASN A 123 -13.82 -13.15 8.99
C ASN A 123 -13.48 -14.59 8.59
N ALA A 124 -12.63 -14.78 7.58
CA ALA A 124 -12.10 -16.08 7.16
C ALA A 124 -11.02 -16.63 8.09
N LYS A 125 -10.66 -15.92 9.18
CA LYS A 125 -9.60 -16.30 10.13
C LYS A 125 -8.22 -16.48 9.46
N LYS A 126 -7.97 -15.74 8.37
CA LYS A 126 -6.71 -15.76 7.64
C LYS A 126 -5.68 -14.76 8.19
N LEU A 127 -6.08 -13.73 8.91
CA LEU A 127 -5.17 -12.87 9.67
C LEU A 127 -4.99 -13.43 11.08
N GLN A 128 -3.75 -13.77 11.43
CA GLN A 128 -3.39 -14.34 12.72
C GLN A 128 -3.42 -13.29 13.84
N LYS A 129 -3.53 -13.76 15.07
CA LYS A 129 -3.31 -12.92 16.25
C LYS A 129 -1.86 -12.40 16.22
N GLY A 130 -1.69 -11.09 16.41
CA GLY A 130 -0.38 -10.44 16.35
C GLY A 130 0.04 -9.99 14.97
N SER A 131 -0.77 -10.18 13.92
CA SER A 131 -0.46 -9.73 12.57
C SER A 131 -0.39 -8.21 12.44
N SER A 132 0.21 -7.74 11.34
CA SER A 132 0.32 -6.31 11.02
C SER A 132 -0.38 -5.97 9.70
N VAL A 133 -1.24 -4.96 9.73
CA VAL A 133 -1.91 -4.40 8.56
C VAL A 133 -1.31 -3.03 8.27
N VAL A 134 -0.82 -2.84 7.04
CA VAL A 134 -0.28 -1.57 6.58
C VAL A 134 -1.06 -1.11 5.35
N PHE A 135 -1.60 0.10 5.41
CA PHE A 135 -2.21 0.76 4.27
C PHE A 135 -1.25 1.81 3.69
N VAL A 136 -1.07 1.80 2.37
CA VAL A 136 -0.37 2.86 1.67
C VAL A 136 -1.39 3.95 1.31
N SER A 137 -1.40 5.00 2.13
CA SER A 137 -2.18 6.21 1.89
C SER A 137 -1.41 7.18 0.99
N SER A 138 -1.35 8.44 1.35
CA SER A 138 -0.59 9.52 0.72
C SER A 138 -0.47 10.67 1.69
N ILE A 139 0.47 11.58 1.48
CA ILE A 139 0.41 12.90 2.11
C ILE A 139 -0.76 13.73 1.54
N ASP A 140 -1.14 13.47 0.27
CA ASP A 140 -2.29 14.14 -0.37
C ASP A 140 -3.61 13.79 0.33
N GLY A 141 -4.29 14.82 0.78
CA GLY A 141 -5.51 14.77 1.56
C GLY A 141 -5.24 14.89 3.06
N PRO A 142 -4.55 13.96 3.71
CA PRO A 142 -4.29 14.05 5.15
C PRO A 142 -3.35 15.17 5.57
N ARG A 143 -2.40 15.59 4.73
CA ARG A 143 -1.35 16.56 5.07
C ARG A 143 -1.30 17.76 4.13
N VAL A 144 -1.41 17.51 2.84
CA VAL A 144 -1.32 18.54 1.79
C VAL A 144 -2.47 18.37 0.80
N VAL A 145 -2.66 19.37 -0.06
CA VAL A 145 -3.64 19.32 -1.13
C VAL A 145 -3.02 19.85 -2.43
N HIS A 146 -3.41 19.26 -3.55
CA HIS A 146 -3.02 19.71 -4.89
C HIS A 146 -4.26 19.92 -5.75
N ALA A 147 -4.20 20.94 -6.61
CA ALA A 147 -5.27 21.21 -7.56
C ALA A 147 -5.52 19.98 -8.45
N GLY A 148 -6.79 19.66 -8.68
CA GLY A 148 -7.20 18.53 -9.50
C GLY A 148 -7.15 17.17 -8.79
N ASN A 149 -6.78 17.09 -7.51
CA ASN A 149 -6.55 15.81 -6.81
C ASN A 149 -7.64 15.48 -5.76
N SER A 150 -8.79 16.17 -5.81
CA SER A 150 -9.82 16.11 -4.77
C SER A 150 -10.33 14.70 -4.48
N THR A 151 -10.63 13.93 -5.52
CA THR A 151 -11.16 12.56 -5.38
C THR A 151 -10.11 11.58 -4.84
N TYR A 152 -8.88 11.69 -5.33
CA TYR A 152 -7.76 10.90 -4.83
C TYR A 152 -7.48 11.23 -3.35
N SER A 153 -7.38 12.51 -3.01
CA SER A 153 -7.17 13.00 -1.63
C SER A 153 -8.26 12.51 -0.69
N ALA A 154 -9.53 12.54 -1.11
CA ALA A 154 -10.64 12.00 -0.34
C ALA A 154 -10.47 10.50 -0.08
N SER A 155 -10.14 9.70 -1.12
CA SER A 155 -9.95 8.26 -1.00
C SER A 155 -8.80 7.89 -0.05
N LYS A 156 -7.70 8.64 -0.09
CA LYS A 156 -6.52 8.40 0.76
C LYS A 156 -6.72 8.89 2.20
N SER A 157 -7.46 9.99 2.39
CA SER A 157 -7.86 10.46 3.73
C SER A 157 -8.80 9.46 4.43
N ALA A 158 -9.73 8.85 3.68
CA ALA A 158 -10.64 7.85 4.21
C ALA A 158 -9.89 6.63 4.80
N LEU A 159 -8.79 6.18 4.18
CA LEU A 159 -7.95 5.10 4.71
C LEU A 159 -7.38 5.43 6.08
N VAL A 160 -6.93 6.66 6.29
CA VAL A 160 -6.34 7.11 7.55
C VAL A 160 -7.38 7.04 8.68
N GLY A 161 -8.58 7.59 8.45
CA GLY A 161 -9.66 7.53 9.42
C GLY A 161 -10.06 6.09 9.75
N MET A 162 -10.16 5.23 8.73
CA MET A 162 -10.49 3.82 8.90
C MET A 162 -9.41 3.07 9.68
N ALA A 163 -8.14 3.24 9.33
CA ALA A 163 -7.01 2.54 9.96
C ALA A 163 -6.92 2.85 11.46
N ARG A 164 -7.17 4.10 11.88
CA ARG A 164 -7.19 4.50 13.29
C ARG A 164 -8.26 3.75 14.09
N ASN A 165 -9.48 3.65 13.57
CA ASN A 165 -10.54 2.89 14.23
C ASN A 165 -10.23 1.39 14.24
N MET A 166 -9.79 0.82 13.12
CA MET A 166 -9.37 -0.58 13.05
C MET A 166 -8.28 -0.93 14.05
N ALA A 167 -7.34 -0.01 14.31
CA ALA A 167 -6.27 -0.21 15.29
C ALA A 167 -6.83 -0.45 16.71
N ILE A 168 -7.89 0.25 17.09
CA ILE A 168 -8.58 0.07 18.38
C ILE A 168 -9.42 -1.21 18.37
N ASP A 169 -10.22 -1.43 17.33
CA ASP A 169 -11.12 -2.58 17.23
C ASP A 169 -10.35 -3.92 17.27
N LEU A 170 -9.14 -3.94 16.69
CA LEU A 170 -8.33 -5.14 16.54
C LEU A 170 -7.26 -5.31 17.65
N ALA A 171 -7.14 -4.35 18.56
CA ALA A 171 -6.14 -4.36 19.62
C ALA A 171 -6.21 -5.61 20.54
N SER A 172 -7.42 -6.09 20.85
CA SER A 172 -7.62 -7.31 21.64
C SER A 172 -7.05 -8.56 20.98
N LYS A 173 -6.95 -8.56 19.65
CA LYS A 173 -6.31 -9.61 18.85
C LYS A 173 -4.80 -9.36 18.66
N ARG A 174 -4.26 -8.29 19.24
CA ARG A 174 -2.88 -7.81 19.04
C ARG A 174 -2.54 -7.54 17.56
N ILE A 175 -3.55 -7.27 16.73
CA ILE A 175 -3.35 -6.89 15.34
C ILE A 175 -3.06 -5.40 15.31
N ARG A 176 -1.93 -5.01 14.71
CA ARG A 176 -1.55 -3.63 14.52
C ARG A 176 -2.05 -3.14 13.16
N VAL A 177 -2.54 -1.91 13.10
CA VAL A 177 -3.02 -1.29 11.86
C VAL A 177 -2.41 0.10 11.74
N ASN A 178 -1.70 0.35 10.64
CA ASN A 178 -0.98 1.60 10.43
C ASN A 178 -1.10 2.08 8.98
N CYS A 179 -0.86 3.36 8.76
CA CYS A 179 -0.74 3.97 7.44
C CYS A 179 0.69 4.43 7.17
N VAL A 180 1.19 4.19 5.96
CA VAL A 180 2.33 4.92 5.41
C VAL A 180 1.77 6.00 4.49
N LEU A 181 2.28 7.22 4.62
CA LEU A 181 1.90 8.37 3.82
C LEU A 181 3.09 8.82 2.95
N PRO A 182 3.24 8.24 1.75
CA PRO A 182 4.30 8.65 0.84
C PRO A 182 4.09 10.08 0.31
N GLY A 183 5.21 10.77 0.11
CA GLY A 183 5.28 11.89 -0.81
C GLY A 183 5.41 11.44 -2.26
N THR A 184 5.82 12.35 -3.15
CA THR A 184 6.01 12.03 -4.56
C THR A 184 7.08 10.95 -4.71
N THR A 185 6.67 9.81 -5.26
CA THR A 185 7.50 8.62 -5.43
C THR A 185 7.67 8.31 -6.92
N ASP A 186 8.89 8.04 -7.37
CA ASP A 186 9.21 7.71 -8.76
C ASP A 186 8.65 6.32 -9.14
N THR A 187 7.44 6.32 -9.66
CA THR A 187 6.71 5.11 -10.07
C THR A 187 6.04 5.33 -11.42
N ALA A 188 5.61 4.24 -12.06
CA ALA A 188 4.84 4.35 -13.29
C ALA A 188 3.53 5.17 -13.10
N MET A 189 2.99 5.21 -11.90
CA MET A 189 1.76 5.95 -11.58
C MET A 189 1.91 7.45 -11.86
N ILE A 190 3.04 8.08 -11.51
CA ILE A 190 3.23 9.52 -11.75
C ILE A 190 3.27 9.84 -13.26
N ARG A 191 3.72 8.89 -14.08
CA ARG A 191 3.80 9.06 -15.54
C ARG A 191 2.45 8.90 -16.25
N THR A 192 1.41 8.42 -15.54
CA THR A 192 0.03 8.38 -16.08
C THR A 192 -0.67 9.73 -16.06
N LEU A 193 -0.08 10.75 -15.42
CA LEU A 193 -0.68 12.05 -15.19
C LEU A 193 -0.42 13.08 -16.33
N ASN A 194 -0.03 12.63 -17.52
CA ASN A 194 0.28 13.50 -18.69
C ASN A 194 1.33 14.59 -18.37
N VAL A 195 2.32 14.26 -17.55
CA VAL A 195 3.44 15.13 -17.18
C VAL A 195 4.66 14.84 -18.05
N THR A 196 5.38 15.87 -18.47
CA THR A 196 6.64 15.72 -19.20
C THR A 196 7.81 15.46 -18.24
N GLU A 197 8.90 14.92 -18.76
CA GLU A 197 10.12 14.69 -17.96
C GLU A 197 10.68 16.01 -17.41
N GLU A 198 10.59 17.11 -18.17
CA GLU A 198 11.00 18.44 -17.72
C GLU A 198 10.15 18.92 -16.53
N MET A 199 8.82 18.69 -16.58
CA MET A 199 7.93 19.02 -15.45
C MET A 199 8.28 18.20 -14.20
N LEU A 200 8.58 16.91 -14.36
CA LEU A 200 9.01 16.05 -13.26
C LEU A 200 10.33 16.55 -12.64
N GLN A 201 11.31 16.90 -13.47
CA GLN A 201 12.59 17.44 -13.01
C GLN A 201 12.43 18.78 -12.28
N GLN A 202 11.57 19.66 -12.80
CA GLN A 202 11.26 20.93 -12.14
C GLN A 202 10.59 20.69 -10.80
N THR A 203 9.59 19.82 -10.74
CA THR A 203 8.91 19.46 -9.50
C THR A 203 9.90 18.88 -8.47
N ALA A 204 10.79 17.98 -8.91
CA ALA A 204 11.81 17.42 -8.03
C ALA A 204 12.70 18.49 -7.37
N LYS A 205 13.05 19.56 -8.12
CA LYS A 205 13.86 20.68 -7.60
C LYS A 205 13.12 21.51 -6.55
N THR A 206 11.80 21.51 -6.51
CA THR A 206 11.01 22.21 -5.49
C THR A 206 10.95 21.46 -4.16
N LEU A 207 11.12 20.13 -4.19
CA LEU A 207 11.08 19.30 -2.99
C LEU A 207 12.27 19.60 -2.06
N PRO A 208 12.13 19.50 -0.73
CA PRO A 208 13.24 19.75 0.19
C PRO A 208 14.48 18.90 -0.09
N LEU A 209 14.30 17.59 -0.33
CA LEU A 209 15.40 16.69 -0.68
C LEU A 209 15.79 16.70 -2.17
N LYS A 210 15.23 17.60 -2.99
CA LYS A 210 15.55 17.85 -4.41
C LYS A 210 15.42 16.62 -5.32
N ARG A 211 14.63 15.64 -4.94
CA ARG A 211 14.34 14.44 -5.71
C ARG A 211 13.02 13.80 -5.27
N PHE A 212 12.47 12.97 -6.09
CA PHE A 212 11.40 12.04 -5.70
C PHE A 212 11.95 10.91 -4.81
N ALA A 213 11.08 10.34 -4.00
CA ALA A 213 11.42 9.11 -3.29
C ALA A 213 11.54 7.94 -4.28
N ARG A 214 12.46 7.02 -4.02
CA ARG A 214 12.46 5.72 -4.69
C ARG A 214 11.41 4.80 -4.05
N PRO A 215 10.83 3.85 -4.80
CA PRO A 215 9.87 2.89 -4.24
C PRO A 215 10.41 2.09 -3.05
N ASP A 216 11.70 1.75 -3.06
CA ASP A 216 12.38 1.03 -1.97
C ASP A 216 12.42 1.85 -0.67
N GLU A 217 12.52 3.18 -0.74
CA GLU A 217 12.49 4.04 0.45
C GLU A 217 11.12 4.00 1.15
N ILE A 218 10.04 3.87 0.40
CA ILE A 218 8.71 3.66 0.96
C ILE A 218 8.55 2.22 1.48
N ALA A 219 9.08 1.24 0.75
CA ALA A 219 9.05 -0.16 1.15
C ALA A 219 9.76 -0.39 2.49
N ASN A 220 10.87 0.32 2.77
CA ASN A 220 11.56 0.26 4.07
C ASN A 220 10.62 0.63 5.23
N ALA A 221 9.83 1.68 5.09
CA ALA A 221 8.84 2.09 6.09
C ALA A 221 7.72 1.04 6.25
N ILE A 222 7.29 0.42 5.17
CA ILE A 222 6.28 -0.65 5.20
C ILE A 222 6.85 -1.87 5.93
N VAL A 223 8.07 -2.31 5.60
CA VAL A 223 8.76 -3.44 6.27
C VAL A 223 8.94 -3.17 7.76
N PHE A 224 9.35 -1.96 8.15
CA PHE A 224 9.38 -1.57 9.57
C PHE A 224 8.03 -1.82 10.23
N LEU A 225 6.93 -1.35 9.65
CA LEU A 225 5.59 -1.53 10.22
C LEU A 225 5.10 -2.99 10.20
N LEU A 226 5.59 -3.84 9.30
CA LEU A 226 5.28 -5.27 9.27
C LEU A 226 6.13 -6.08 10.26
N SER A 227 7.27 -5.57 10.70
CA SER A 227 8.24 -6.25 11.55
C SER A 227 7.95 -6.09 13.06
N GLU A 228 8.69 -6.82 13.89
CA GLU A 228 8.65 -6.68 15.34
C GLU A 228 9.30 -5.38 15.84
N ALA A 229 10.08 -4.69 15.00
CA ALA A 229 10.64 -3.38 15.33
C ALA A 229 9.54 -2.33 15.60
N SER A 230 8.32 -2.55 15.10
CA SER A 230 7.16 -1.71 15.33
C SER A 230 6.10 -2.35 16.25
N SER A 231 6.50 -3.29 17.12
CA SER A 231 5.57 -4.06 17.97
C SER A 231 4.69 -3.20 18.89
N TYR A 232 5.10 -1.97 19.19
CA TYR A 232 4.32 -0.99 19.99
C TYR A 232 3.76 0.16 19.16
N VAL A 233 3.68 0.01 17.81
CA VAL A 233 3.19 1.03 16.87
C VAL A 233 1.88 0.57 16.24
N THR A 234 0.77 1.21 16.58
CA THR A 234 -0.53 1.00 15.96
C THR A 234 -1.32 2.30 15.89
N GLY A 235 -2.15 2.47 14.85
CA GLY A 235 -2.92 3.68 14.60
C GLY A 235 -2.09 4.86 14.08
N THR A 236 -0.81 4.64 13.70
CA THR A 236 0.08 5.72 13.25
C THR A 236 -0.10 6.06 11.78
N GLU A 237 0.25 7.30 11.47
CA GLU A 237 0.46 7.83 10.13
C GLU A 237 1.96 8.10 9.97
N LEU A 238 2.69 7.13 9.40
CA LEU A 238 4.12 7.29 9.14
C LEU A 238 4.32 8.06 7.82
N VAL A 239 4.65 9.32 7.94
CA VAL A 239 4.94 10.19 6.79
C VAL A 239 6.34 9.87 6.24
N VAL A 240 6.44 9.65 4.92
CA VAL A 240 7.69 9.37 4.21
C VAL A 240 7.70 10.21 2.93
N ASP A 241 8.00 11.50 3.05
CA ASP A 241 7.73 12.49 2.01
C ASP A 241 8.91 13.44 1.69
N GLY A 242 10.08 13.21 2.30
CA GLY A 242 11.24 14.07 2.11
C GLY A 242 11.06 15.49 2.66
N GLY A 243 10.10 15.69 3.56
CA GLY A 243 9.82 16.97 4.23
C GLY A 243 8.87 17.89 3.49
N ILE A 244 8.24 17.46 2.38
CA ILE A 244 7.35 18.35 1.59
C ILE A 244 6.13 18.81 2.38
N SER A 245 5.61 18.03 3.33
CA SER A 245 4.41 18.39 4.09
C SER A 245 4.64 19.38 5.24
N ILE A 246 5.88 19.80 5.48
CA ILE A 246 6.26 20.72 6.57
C ILE A 246 6.87 22.05 6.07
N VAL A 247 6.83 22.30 4.77
CA VAL A 247 7.33 23.55 4.13
C VAL A 247 6.22 24.30 3.44
#